data_95aee79d3aec26e761249a1f534bc1d5
#
_entry.id   95aee79d3aec26e761249a1f534bc1d5
#
_cell.length_a   1.000
_cell.length_b   1.000
_cell.length_c   1.000
_cell.angle_alpha   90.00
_cell.angle_beta   90.00
_cell.angle_gamma   90.00
#
_symmetry.space_group_name_H-M   'P 1'
#
loop_
_entity.id
_entity.type
_entity.pdbx_description
1 polymer ?
#
loop_
_entity_poly.entity_id
_entity_poly.type
_entity_poly.pdbx_seq_one_letter_code
_entity_poly.pdbx_strand_id
1 'polypeptide(L)'
;MAETLKEKTAKGLFWGAMNNGAMQVIGLVFGIILGRLLSKEDYGMMAMINVFPLIAIALQNSGFASAIGNLKNPTANDYNSVFWFNILVGGSLYAILFFCAPFIADFYHDERLVALCRLAFINILFSSLGTAQAAFLFKNMMVKQQAKASITAVLLSSTVGVLMAWNGFAYWSLAAQGVVYVGLNTLLVWHYSTWRPSLKIDFMPVKTMFPFSFKIAATTIATKINDNVMNILLGRFYTNAITGSYNQAYQWNSKCYLLLQGMLNPVIQPTLVNLSDDRERQLMAFRKMVRFICFLSFPLLFGLGLVSNEFIIITLTEKWQSSAELLRMLCVGGSVMPLYTLFSNVVISKGKSGAYFWCTVSLSVTQIVLMLFLWPYGIRLMVSVYVALTIIWMFVWYALAYRYISYRPLDFLKDTCPFLLAALGVMSLTYLATAGITNLACLLLARVVMAAVLYFVVMKVAQVAILDECIRFVLKKK
;
A
#
# COMPACT_ATOMS: atom_id res chain seq x y z
N MET A 1 -2.71 25.35 -29.76
CA MET A 1 -2.65 26.11 -28.47
C MET A 1 -1.85 25.34 -27.46
N ALA A 2 -0.82 25.95 -26.86
CA ALA A 2 -0.06 25.28 -25.78
C ALA A 2 -0.97 25.16 -24.56
N GLU A 3 -1.10 23.95 -24.05
CA GLU A 3 -1.88 23.68 -22.81
C GLU A 3 -1.30 24.46 -21.63
N THR A 4 -2.15 25.17 -20.90
CA THR A 4 -1.75 25.90 -19.70
C THR A 4 -1.29 24.93 -18.60
N LEU A 5 -0.39 25.35 -17.71
CA LEU A 5 0.07 24.53 -16.59
C LEU A 5 -1.12 24.05 -15.72
N LYS A 6 -2.16 24.89 -15.57
CA LYS A 6 -3.38 24.56 -14.83
C LYS A 6 -4.16 23.41 -15.47
N GLU A 7 -4.28 23.40 -16.80
CA GLU A 7 -4.94 22.32 -17.55
C GLU A 7 -4.15 21.01 -17.47
N LYS A 8 -2.82 21.07 -17.63
CA LYS A 8 -1.95 19.90 -17.47
C LYS A 8 -2.07 19.28 -16.07
N THR A 9 -2.09 20.13 -15.04
CA THR A 9 -2.25 19.67 -13.65
C THR A 9 -3.62 19.03 -13.42
N ALA A 10 -4.71 19.65 -13.88
CA ALA A 10 -6.06 19.10 -13.75
C ALA A 10 -6.21 17.75 -14.48
N LYS A 11 -5.70 17.65 -15.71
CA LYS A 11 -5.65 16.39 -16.47
C LYS A 11 -4.79 15.33 -15.78
N GLY A 12 -3.64 15.74 -15.21
CA GLY A 12 -2.77 14.85 -14.45
C GLY A 12 -3.48 14.26 -13.21
N LEU A 13 -4.19 15.09 -12.45
CA LEU A 13 -4.97 14.64 -11.29
C LEU A 13 -6.10 13.68 -11.71
N PHE A 14 -6.83 13.99 -12.77
CA PHE A 14 -7.88 13.11 -13.28
C PHE A 14 -7.32 11.75 -13.70
N TRP A 15 -6.25 11.72 -14.51
CA TRP A 15 -5.65 10.47 -14.97
C TRP A 15 -4.99 9.69 -13.84
N GLY A 16 -4.40 10.36 -12.84
CA GLY A 16 -3.86 9.75 -11.64
C GLY A 16 -4.95 9.07 -10.80
N ALA A 17 -6.07 9.75 -10.56
CA ALA A 17 -7.22 9.18 -9.85
C ALA A 17 -7.83 8.00 -10.62
N MET A 18 -7.98 8.12 -11.95
CA MET A 18 -8.49 7.06 -12.80
C MET A 18 -7.56 5.84 -12.81
N ASN A 19 -6.23 6.05 -12.87
CA ASN A 19 -5.25 4.97 -12.78
C ASN A 19 -5.39 4.21 -11.46
N ASN A 20 -5.40 4.92 -10.34
CA ASN A 20 -5.53 4.30 -9.02
C ASN A 20 -6.86 3.55 -8.89
N GLY A 21 -7.97 4.14 -9.33
CA GLY A 21 -9.29 3.49 -9.31
C GLY A 21 -9.33 2.24 -10.18
N ALA A 22 -8.86 2.32 -11.42
CA ALA A 22 -8.82 1.20 -12.35
C ALA A 22 -7.94 0.06 -11.82
N MET A 23 -6.75 0.36 -11.29
CA MET A 23 -5.85 -0.63 -10.69
C MET A 23 -6.50 -1.35 -9.50
N GLN A 24 -7.25 -0.63 -8.65
CA GLN A 24 -7.97 -1.24 -7.53
C GLN A 24 -9.11 -2.14 -8.00
N VAL A 25 -9.92 -1.71 -8.97
CA VAL A 25 -11.04 -2.51 -9.51
C VAL A 25 -10.51 -3.76 -10.22
N ILE A 26 -9.52 -3.63 -11.09
CA ILE A 26 -8.90 -4.76 -11.79
C ILE A 26 -8.28 -5.72 -10.77
N GLY A 27 -7.49 -5.21 -9.83
CA GLY A 27 -6.87 -5.99 -8.77
C GLY A 27 -7.88 -6.71 -7.87
N LEU A 28 -9.08 -6.13 -7.67
CA LEU A 28 -10.18 -6.77 -6.95
C LEU A 28 -10.78 -7.92 -7.76
N VAL A 29 -11.19 -7.67 -9.01
CA VAL A 29 -11.83 -8.68 -9.87
C VAL A 29 -10.92 -9.87 -10.10
N PHE A 30 -9.70 -9.62 -10.58
CA PHE A 30 -8.74 -10.70 -10.85
C PHE A 30 -8.23 -11.37 -9.57
N GLY A 31 -8.11 -10.61 -8.48
CA GLY A 31 -7.76 -11.14 -7.16
C GLY A 31 -8.81 -12.14 -6.62
N ILE A 32 -10.09 -11.87 -6.86
CA ILE A 32 -11.18 -12.81 -6.52
C ILE A 32 -11.08 -14.07 -7.40
N ILE A 33 -10.91 -13.93 -8.72
CA ILE A 33 -10.82 -15.06 -9.64
C ILE A 33 -9.63 -15.96 -9.26
N LEU A 34 -8.45 -15.39 -9.10
CA LEU A 34 -7.24 -16.13 -8.70
C LEU A 34 -7.39 -16.75 -7.31
N GLY A 35 -7.99 -16.03 -6.35
CA GLY A 35 -8.25 -16.57 -5.01
C GLY A 35 -9.20 -17.78 -5.01
N ARG A 36 -10.11 -17.88 -5.98
CA ARG A 36 -10.96 -19.06 -6.17
C ARG A 36 -10.22 -20.24 -6.82
N LEU A 37 -9.33 -19.96 -7.77
CA LEU A 37 -8.60 -20.97 -8.53
C LEU A 37 -7.43 -21.55 -7.74
N LEU A 38 -6.66 -20.70 -7.04
CA LEU A 38 -5.41 -21.05 -6.38
C LEU A 38 -5.61 -21.46 -4.93
N SER A 39 -4.65 -22.22 -4.38
CA SER A 39 -4.64 -22.67 -3.00
C SER A 39 -4.05 -21.61 -2.04
N LYS A 40 -4.17 -21.86 -0.73
CA LYS A 40 -3.51 -21.03 0.30
C LYS A 40 -1.99 -21.15 0.20
N GLU A 41 -1.51 -22.36 -0.10
CA GLU A 41 -0.10 -22.68 -0.26
C GLU A 41 0.53 -21.86 -1.38
N ASP A 42 -0.15 -21.72 -2.52
CA ASP A 42 0.31 -20.93 -3.67
C ASP A 42 0.53 -19.46 -3.30
N TYR A 43 -0.45 -18.90 -2.58
CA TYR A 43 -0.34 -17.51 -2.07
C TYR A 43 0.74 -17.38 -0.98
N GLY A 44 0.91 -18.40 -0.14
CA GLY A 44 1.94 -18.44 0.88
C GLY A 44 3.34 -18.42 0.29
N MET A 45 3.61 -19.27 -0.70
CA MET A 45 4.89 -19.31 -1.41
C MET A 45 5.23 -17.96 -2.05
N MET A 46 4.26 -17.31 -2.70
CA MET A 46 4.48 -15.98 -3.27
C MET A 46 4.68 -14.90 -2.20
N ALA A 47 3.96 -14.96 -1.08
CA ALA A 47 4.10 -14.02 0.02
C ALA A 47 5.52 -14.04 0.64
N MET A 48 6.11 -15.24 0.79
CA MET A 48 7.47 -15.42 1.32
C MET A 48 8.53 -14.79 0.44
N ILE A 49 8.42 -14.93 -0.89
CA ILE A 49 9.46 -14.47 -1.80
C ILE A 49 9.29 -13.02 -2.25
N ASN A 50 8.08 -12.45 -2.18
CA ASN A 50 7.80 -11.10 -2.70
C ASN A 50 8.60 -9.98 -2.00
N VAL A 51 9.05 -10.19 -0.78
CA VAL A 51 9.84 -9.19 -0.05
C VAL A 51 11.18 -8.89 -0.74
N PHE A 52 11.82 -9.91 -1.33
CA PHE A 52 13.13 -9.75 -1.97
C PHE A 52 13.11 -8.84 -3.20
N PRO A 53 12.25 -9.08 -4.20
CA PRO A 53 12.14 -8.15 -5.33
C PRO A 53 11.63 -6.76 -4.91
N LEU A 54 10.76 -6.64 -3.89
CA LEU A 54 10.32 -5.33 -3.39
C LEU A 54 11.48 -4.52 -2.81
N ILE A 55 12.37 -5.15 -2.05
CA ILE A 55 13.58 -4.49 -1.52
C ILE A 55 14.54 -4.15 -2.67
N ALA A 56 14.78 -5.08 -3.59
CA ALA A 56 15.67 -4.85 -4.72
C ALA A 56 15.19 -3.70 -5.62
N ILE A 57 13.90 -3.67 -5.95
CA ILE A 57 13.28 -2.58 -6.71
C ILE A 57 13.31 -1.26 -5.93
N ALA A 58 13.15 -1.30 -4.60
CA ALA A 58 13.29 -0.12 -3.76
C ALA A 58 14.73 0.42 -3.81
N LEU A 59 15.75 -0.41 -3.78
CA LEU A 59 17.14 -0.02 -3.98
C LEU A 59 17.38 0.62 -5.35
N GLN A 60 16.78 0.08 -6.40
CA GLN A 60 16.90 0.61 -7.75
C GLN A 60 16.21 1.98 -7.92
N ASN A 61 14.95 2.05 -7.52
CA ASN A 61 14.05 3.15 -7.89
C ASN A 61 13.99 4.29 -6.88
N SER A 62 14.28 4.00 -5.61
CA SER A 62 13.97 4.90 -4.52
C SER A 62 14.94 6.06 -4.39
N GLY A 63 14.83 7.01 -5.19
CA GLY A 63 15.57 8.25 -5.08
C GLY A 63 15.90 8.84 -6.44
N PHE A 64 16.26 8.03 -7.43
CA PHE A 64 16.69 8.59 -8.71
C PHE A 64 15.53 9.19 -9.50
N ALA A 65 14.35 8.56 -9.52
CA ALA A 65 13.16 9.18 -10.12
C ALA A 65 12.79 10.48 -9.41
N SER A 66 12.85 10.50 -8.08
CA SER A 66 12.60 11.71 -7.27
C SER A 66 13.73 12.73 -7.43
N ALA A 67 14.99 12.29 -7.52
CA ALA A 67 16.13 13.17 -7.73
C ALA A 67 16.04 13.88 -9.08
N ILE A 68 15.76 13.15 -10.17
CA ILE A 68 15.50 13.73 -11.50
C ILE A 68 14.28 14.67 -11.44
N GLY A 69 13.21 14.27 -10.73
CA GLY A 69 12.03 15.10 -10.53
C GLY A 69 12.35 16.47 -9.91
N ASN A 70 13.31 16.53 -9.00
CA ASN A 70 13.75 17.74 -8.29
C ASN A 70 14.71 18.62 -9.11
N LEU A 71 15.37 18.08 -10.13
CA LEU A 71 16.20 18.91 -11.03
C LEU A 71 15.30 19.89 -11.78
N LYS A 72 15.69 21.17 -11.86
CA LYS A 72 14.92 22.17 -12.64
C LYS A 72 14.85 21.79 -14.11
N ASN A 73 15.99 21.50 -14.73
CA ASN A 73 16.14 21.15 -16.14
C ASN A 73 17.03 19.90 -16.28
N PRO A 74 16.48 18.68 -16.13
CA PRO A 74 17.27 17.46 -16.32
C PRO A 74 17.71 17.33 -17.78
N THR A 75 18.97 17.01 -17.99
CA THR A 75 19.58 16.78 -19.31
C THR A 75 19.38 15.32 -19.75
N ALA A 76 19.59 15.04 -21.05
CA ALA A 76 19.60 13.68 -21.55
C ALA A 76 20.67 12.82 -20.87
N ASN A 77 21.77 13.42 -20.43
CA ASN A 77 22.86 12.74 -19.71
C ASN A 77 22.42 12.30 -18.29
N ASP A 78 21.59 13.10 -17.60
CA ASP A 78 21.06 12.72 -16.28
C ASP A 78 20.20 11.44 -16.37
N TYR A 79 19.31 11.37 -17.36
CA TYR A 79 18.51 10.15 -17.60
C TYR A 79 19.38 8.97 -18.01
N ASN A 80 20.38 9.21 -18.85
CA ASN A 80 21.30 8.16 -19.32
C ASN A 80 22.14 7.56 -18.19
N SER A 81 22.64 8.41 -17.33
CA SER A 81 23.40 8.00 -16.13
C SER A 81 22.54 7.14 -15.20
N VAL A 82 21.29 7.57 -14.93
CA VAL A 82 20.36 6.81 -14.10
C VAL A 82 20.00 5.49 -14.78
N PHE A 83 19.81 5.45 -16.10
CA PHE A 83 19.51 4.24 -16.85
C PHE A 83 20.62 3.18 -16.69
N TRP A 84 21.87 3.54 -17.01
CA TRP A 84 22.99 2.59 -16.92
C TRP A 84 23.29 2.16 -15.51
N PHE A 85 23.18 3.08 -14.55
CA PHE A 85 23.32 2.76 -13.13
C PHE A 85 22.26 1.73 -12.69
N ASN A 86 20.99 1.91 -13.07
CA ASN A 86 19.93 0.96 -12.72
C ASN A 86 20.12 -0.40 -13.37
N ILE A 87 20.62 -0.46 -14.60
CA ILE A 87 20.95 -1.75 -15.25
C ILE A 87 22.06 -2.47 -14.47
N LEU A 88 23.13 -1.76 -14.11
CA LEU A 88 24.21 -2.36 -13.32
C LEU A 88 23.72 -2.86 -11.96
N VAL A 89 23.01 -2.01 -11.22
CA VAL A 89 22.47 -2.38 -9.90
C VAL A 89 21.44 -3.49 -10.03
N GLY A 90 20.52 -3.40 -10.99
CA GLY A 90 19.49 -4.41 -11.21
C GLY A 90 20.06 -5.75 -11.64
N GLY A 91 21.03 -5.74 -12.54
CA GLY A 91 21.75 -6.94 -12.99
C GLY A 91 22.53 -7.59 -11.84
N SER A 92 23.24 -6.78 -11.04
CA SER A 92 23.97 -7.26 -9.86
C SER A 92 23.04 -7.84 -8.81
N LEU A 93 21.91 -7.15 -8.49
CA LEU A 93 20.92 -7.63 -7.53
C LEU A 93 20.24 -8.92 -8.00
N TYR A 94 19.89 -8.99 -9.28
CA TYR A 94 19.35 -10.23 -9.84
C TYR A 94 20.37 -11.38 -9.75
N ALA A 95 21.62 -11.16 -10.14
CA ALA A 95 22.66 -12.18 -10.04
C ALA A 95 22.85 -12.65 -8.58
N ILE A 96 22.97 -11.71 -7.65
CA ILE A 96 23.10 -12.05 -6.22
C ILE A 96 21.89 -12.89 -5.76
N LEU A 97 20.68 -12.42 -6.02
CA LEU A 97 19.45 -13.12 -5.59
C LEU A 97 19.24 -14.46 -6.32
N PHE A 98 19.68 -14.58 -7.57
CA PHE A 98 19.65 -15.83 -8.31
C PHE A 98 20.51 -16.91 -7.66
N PHE A 99 21.73 -16.54 -7.24
CA PHE A 99 22.62 -17.46 -6.52
C PHE A 99 22.21 -17.64 -5.06
N CYS A 100 21.53 -16.67 -4.45
CA CYS A 100 20.96 -16.78 -3.10
C CYS A 100 19.65 -17.59 -3.06
N ALA A 101 19.02 -17.89 -4.20
CA ALA A 101 17.75 -18.63 -4.23
C ALA A 101 17.76 -19.96 -3.47
N PRO A 102 18.82 -20.81 -3.52
CA PRO A 102 18.89 -22.02 -2.70
C PRO A 102 18.91 -21.71 -1.18
N PHE A 103 19.61 -20.67 -0.75
CA PHE A 103 19.65 -20.27 0.66
C PHE A 103 18.29 -19.73 1.15
N ILE A 104 17.53 -19.06 0.26
CA ILE A 104 16.16 -18.63 0.55
C ILE A 104 15.25 -19.86 0.70
N ALA A 105 15.38 -20.84 -0.18
CA ALA A 105 14.61 -22.07 -0.13
C ALA A 105 14.93 -22.88 1.14
N ASP A 106 16.18 -22.99 1.52
CA ASP A 106 16.63 -23.62 2.76
C ASP A 106 16.12 -22.88 3.99
N PHE A 107 16.17 -21.54 3.98
CA PHE A 107 15.61 -20.72 5.05
C PHE A 107 14.12 -20.99 5.29
N TYR A 108 13.34 -21.21 4.23
CA TYR A 108 11.90 -21.51 4.33
C TYR A 108 11.58 -23.02 4.34
N HIS A 109 12.58 -23.88 4.21
CA HIS A 109 12.43 -25.34 4.14
C HIS A 109 11.52 -25.82 2.99
N ASP A 110 11.58 -25.15 1.84
CA ASP A 110 10.80 -25.51 0.65
C ASP A 110 11.65 -25.38 -0.64
N GLU A 111 12.13 -26.49 -1.17
CA GLU A 111 12.98 -26.55 -2.37
C GLU A 111 12.31 -25.94 -3.62
N ARG A 112 10.97 -25.97 -3.70
CA ARG A 112 10.21 -25.40 -4.81
C ARG A 112 10.46 -23.91 -4.98
N LEU A 113 10.84 -23.23 -3.91
CA LEU A 113 11.13 -21.80 -3.91
C LEU A 113 12.37 -21.44 -4.75
N VAL A 114 13.32 -22.36 -4.99
CA VAL A 114 14.51 -22.07 -5.81
C VAL A 114 14.12 -21.62 -7.20
N ALA A 115 13.34 -22.44 -7.90
CA ALA A 115 12.91 -22.13 -9.25
C ALA A 115 11.92 -20.95 -9.28
N LEU A 116 11.03 -20.86 -8.29
CA LEU A 116 10.08 -19.77 -8.16
C LEU A 116 10.77 -18.42 -7.92
N CYS A 117 11.78 -18.36 -7.06
CA CYS A 117 12.60 -17.18 -6.81
C CYS A 117 13.30 -16.72 -8.10
N ARG A 118 13.95 -17.64 -8.81
CA ARG A 118 14.66 -17.33 -10.06
C ARG A 118 13.75 -16.70 -11.10
N LEU A 119 12.51 -17.21 -11.26
CA LEU A 119 11.52 -16.60 -12.14
C LEU A 119 11.04 -15.24 -11.62
N ALA A 120 10.61 -15.18 -10.36
CA ALA A 120 10.03 -13.95 -9.78
C ALA A 120 11.04 -12.78 -9.75
N PHE A 121 12.32 -13.07 -9.57
CA PHE A 121 13.37 -12.04 -9.51
C PHE A 121 13.70 -11.43 -10.88
N ILE A 122 13.27 -12.02 -12.00
CA ILE A 122 13.34 -11.39 -13.33
C ILE A 122 12.66 -10.00 -13.33
N ASN A 123 11.68 -9.79 -12.45
CA ASN A 123 11.05 -8.49 -12.25
C ASN A 123 12.08 -7.36 -12.00
N ILE A 124 13.19 -7.66 -11.34
CA ILE A 124 14.25 -6.70 -11.04
C ILE A 124 14.92 -6.22 -12.34
N LEU A 125 15.19 -7.15 -13.26
CA LEU A 125 15.77 -6.81 -14.56
C LEU A 125 14.83 -5.96 -15.41
N PHE A 126 13.56 -6.35 -15.52
CA PHE A 126 12.59 -5.55 -16.28
C PHE A 126 12.37 -4.16 -15.65
N SER A 127 12.31 -4.07 -14.32
CA SER A 127 12.19 -2.80 -13.61
C SER A 127 13.38 -1.88 -13.91
N SER A 128 14.61 -2.41 -13.92
CA SER A 128 15.82 -1.62 -14.19
C SER A 128 15.81 -0.97 -15.57
N LEU A 129 15.26 -1.66 -16.56
CA LEU A 129 15.12 -1.14 -17.91
C LEU A 129 14.07 -0.02 -18.04
N GLY A 130 13.10 0.06 -17.12
CA GLY A 130 11.99 1.02 -17.17
C GLY A 130 12.17 2.29 -16.33
N THR A 131 13.11 2.33 -15.40
CA THR A 131 13.21 3.39 -14.37
C THR A 131 13.46 4.78 -14.96
N ALA A 132 14.40 4.93 -15.89
CA ALA A 132 14.71 6.23 -16.50
C ALA A 132 13.57 6.74 -17.38
N GLN A 133 12.90 5.87 -18.14
CA GLN A 133 11.73 6.21 -18.95
C GLN A 133 10.54 6.62 -18.07
N ALA A 134 10.31 5.91 -16.97
CA ALA A 134 9.28 6.29 -16.01
C ALA A 134 9.56 7.67 -15.39
N ALA A 135 10.83 7.94 -15.02
CA ALA A 135 11.25 9.24 -14.52
C ALA A 135 11.07 10.34 -15.58
N PHE A 136 11.34 10.05 -16.86
CA PHE A 136 11.08 10.97 -17.97
C PHE A 136 9.59 11.31 -18.10
N LEU A 137 8.71 10.30 -18.11
CA LEU A 137 7.26 10.52 -18.18
C LEU A 137 6.76 11.30 -16.95
N PHE A 138 7.26 10.99 -15.76
CA PHE A 138 6.93 11.72 -14.54
C PHE A 138 7.33 13.18 -14.61
N LYS A 139 8.57 13.48 -14.99
CA LYS A 139 9.10 14.85 -15.10
C LYS A 139 8.34 15.69 -16.12
N ASN A 140 7.91 15.08 -17.22
CA ASN A 140 7.16 15.75 -18.28
C ASN A 140 5.65 15.75 -18.05
N MET A 141 5.17 15.37 -16.85
CA MET A 141 3.76 15.32 -16.47
C MET A 141 2.90 14.48 -17.44
N MET A 142 3.48 13.43 -18.02
CA MET A 142 2.81 12.50 -18.95
C MET A 142 2.00 11.43 -18.20
N VAL A 143 1.17 11.87 -17.24
CA VAL A 143 0.39 10.99 -16.34
C VAL A 143 -0.59 10.11 -17.11
N LYS A 144 -1.18 10.62 -18.19
CA LYS A 144 -2.07 9.86 -19.07
C LYS A 144 -1.38 8.65 -19.68
N GLN A 145 -0.14 8.82 -20.14
CA GLN A 145 0.65 7.75 -20.75
C GLN A 145 1.06 6.70 -19.71
N GLN A 146 1.46 7.13 -18.51
CA GLN A 146 1.74 6.24 -17.39
C GLN A 146 0.50 5.43 -16.99
N ALA A 147 -0.66 6.08 -16.90
CA ALA A 147 -1.93 5.41 -16.58
C ALA A 147 -2.30 4.36 -17.64
N LYS A 148 -2.19 4.70 -18.93
CA LYS A 148 -2.42 3.74 -20.02
C LYS A 148 -1.48 2.55 -19.92
N ALA A 149 -0.17 2.77 -19.71
CA ALA A 149 0.81 1.71 -19.57
C ALA A 149 0.45 0.78 -18.41
N SER A 150 0.20 1.31 -17.22
CA SER A 150 -0.11 0.52 -16.03
C SER A 150 -1.42 -0.26 -16.15
N ILE A 151 -2.49 0.37 -16.65
CA ILE A 151 -3.80 -0.27 -16.81
C ILE A 151 -3.73 -1.40 -17.84
N THR A 152 -3.10 -1.16 -19.00
CA THR A 152 -2.94 -2.19 -20.02
C THR A 152 -2.08 -3.34 -19.51
N ALA A 153 -0.97 -3.04 -18.85
CA ALA A 153 -0.08 -4.06 -18.28
C ALA A 153 -0.79 -4.92 -17.23
N VAL A 154 -1.57 -4.31 -16.31
CA VAL A 154 -2.27 -5.09 -15.28
C VAL A 154 -3.40 -5.93 -15.87
N LEU A 155 -4.14 -5.43 -16.85
CA LEU A 155 -5.19 -6.22 -17.52
C LEU A 155 -4.61 -7.46 -18.20
N LEU A 156 -3.58 -7.26 -19.04
CA LEU A 156 -2.98 -8.36 -19.78
C LEU A 156 -2.26 -9.37 -18.85
N SER A 157 -1.50 -8.88 -17.88
CA SER A 157 -0.81 -9.77 -16.94
C SER A 157 -1.78 -10.55 -16.05
N SER A 158 -2.87 -9.92 -15.62
CA SER A 158 -3.90 -10.60 -14.82
C SER A 158 -4.64 -11.65 -15.64
N THR A 159 -4.89 -11.39 -16.94
CA THR A 159 -5.44 -12.39 -17.85
C THR A 159 -4.50 -13.57 -18.01
N VAL A 160 -3.19 -13.33 -18.19
CA VAL A 160 -2.18 -14.41 -18.23
C VAL A 160 -2.19 -15.21 -16.93
N GLY A 161 -2.19 -14.52 -15.78
CA GLY A 161 -2.24 -15.20 -14.48
C GLY A 161 -3.47 -16.10 -14.32
N VAL A 162 -4.66 -15.61 -14.70
CA VAL A 162 -5.90 -16.41 -14.65
C VAL A 162 -5.86 -17.59 -15.61
N LEU A 163 -5.40 -17.40 -16.85
CA LEU A 163 -5.28 -18.49 -17.83
C LEU A 163 -4.32 -19.56 -17.33
N MET A 164 -3.18 -19.20 -16.75
CA MET A 164 -2.23 -20.16 -16.17
C MET A 164 -2.84 -20.88 -14.97
N ALA A 165 -3.52 -20.16 -14.07
CA ALA A 165 -4.18 -20.76 -12.91
C ALA A 165 -5.26 -21.75 -13.33
N TRP A 166 -6.04 -21.42 -14.36
CA TRP A 166 -7.06 -22.32 -14.93
C TRP A 166 -6.45 -23.60 -15.50
N ASN A 167 -5.27 -23.51 -16.10
CA ASN A 167 -4.54 -24.67 -16.64
C ASN A 167 -3.72 -25.42 -15.57
N GLY A 168 -3.89 -25.12 -14.27
CA GLY A 168 -3.27 -25.88 -13.18
C GLY A 168 -1.82 -25.53 -12.87
N PHE A 169 -1.30 -24.38 -13.34
CA PHE A 169 0.08 -23.96 -13.06
C PHE A 169 0.30 -23.44 -11.63
N ALA A 170 -0.71 -23.54 -10.73
CA ALA A 170 -0.61 -23.23 -9.31
C ALA A 170 0.14 -21.90 -9.03
N TYR A 171 1.10 -21.87 -8.09
CA TYR A 171 1.89 -20.69 -7.72
C TYR A 171 2.66 -20.03 -8.87
N TRP A 172 2.98 -20.78 -9.95
CA TRP A 172 3.61 -20.21 -11.15
C TRP A 172 2.76 -19.13 -11.83
N SER A 173 1.43 -19.25 -11.70
CA SER A 173 0.48 -18.27 -12.23
C SER A 173 0.68 -16.87 -11.63
N LEU A 174 0.91 -16.81 -10.32
CA LEU A 174 1.16 -15.55 -9.61
C LEU A 174 2.53 -14.97 -9.95
N ALA A 175 3.55 -15.82 -10.07
CA ALA A 175 4.89 -15.40 -10.45
C ALA A 175 4.91 -14.85 -11.89
N ALA A 176 4.32 -15.60 -12.83
CA ALA A 176 4.21 -15.20 -14.23
C ALA A 176 3.39 -13.89 -14.38
N GLN A 177 2.28 -13.76 -13.66
CA GLN A 177 1.50 -12.51 -13.61
C GLN A 177 2.39 -11.32 -13.23
N GLY A 178 3.22 -11.46 -12.19
CA GLY A 178 4.13 -10.42 -11.75
C GLY A 178 5.16 -10.06 -12.81
N VAL A 179 5.82 -11.07 -13.41
CA VAL A 179 6.84 -10.88 -14.45
C VAL A 179 6.26 -10.23 -15.70
N VAL A 180 5.11 -10.71 -16.16
CA VAL A 180 4.41 -10.16 -17.34
C VAL A 180 3.96 -8.73 -17.07
N TYR A 181 3.48 -8.42 -15.85
CA TYR A 181 3.09 -7.05 -15.48
C TYR A 181 4.28 -6.09 -15.60
N VAL A 182 5.40 -6.40 -14.94
CA VAL A 182 6.58 -5.52 -14.96
C VAL A 182 7.15 -5.41 -16.36
N GLY A 183 7.24 -6.53 -17.09
CA GLY A 183 7.73 -6.55 -18.46
C GLY A 183 6.88 -5.70 -19.42
N LEU A 184 5.57 -5.92 -19.43
CA LEU A 184 4.64 -5.14 -20.27
C LEU A 184 4.62 -3.67 -19.90
N ASN A 185 4.60 -3.36 -18.59
CA ASN A 185 4.64 -1.97 -18.14
C ASN A 185 5.92 -1.28 -18.62
N THR A 186 7.07 -1.95 -18.50
CA THR A 186 8.35 -1.44 -19.00
C THR A 186 8.31 -1.20 -20.50
N LEU A 187 7.83 -2.17 -21.30
CA LEU A 187 7.70 -2.01 -22.75
C LEU A 187 6.79 -0.84 -23.14
N LEU A 188 5.65 -0.69 -22.46
CA LEU A 188 4.72 0.40 -22.74
C LEU A 188 5.27 1.76 -22.30
N VAL A 189 5.98 1.84 -21.19
CA VAL A 189 6.66 3.08 -20.76
C VAL A 189 7.76 3.44 -21.74
N TRP A 190 8.49 2.48 -22.29
CA TRP A 190 9.42 2.71 -23.41
C TRP A 190 8.70 3.23 -24.65
N HIS A 191 7.57 2.64 -25.01
CA HIS A 191 6.79 3.07 -26.17
C HIS A 191 6.34 4.54 -26.04
N TYR A 192 5.87 4.95 -24.86
CA TYR A 192 5.39 6.32 -24.63
C TYR A 192 6.49 7.34 -24.35
N SER A 193 7.66 6.93 -23.89
CA SER A 193 8.80 7.83 -23.69
C SER A 193 9.41 8.18 -25.04
N THR A 194 9.72 9.46 -25.24
CA THR A 194 10.47 9.94 -26.41
C THR A 194 11.97 9.88 -26.18
N TRP A 195 12.41 9.86 -24.92
CA TRP A 195 13.81 9.72 -24.57
C TRP A 195 14.29 8.28 -24.79
N ARG A 196 15.52 8.16 -25.32
CA ARG A 196 16.19 6.88 -25.54
C ARG A 196 17.60 6.91 -24.94
N PRO A 197 18.07 5.79 -24.36
CA PRO A 197 19.42 5.72 -23.83
C PRO A 197 20.47 5.79 -24.93
N SER A 198 21.60 6.39 -24.63
CA SER A 198 22.79 6.39 -25.45
C SER A 198 23.88 5.51 -24.80
N LEU A 199 24.84 5.05 -25.59
CA LEU A 199 25.98 4.25 -25.11
C LEU A 199 27.03 5.06 -24.34
N LYS A 200 26.86 6.38 -24.24
CA LYS A 200 27.74 7.24 -23.44
C LYS A 200 27.45 7.00 -21.96
N ILE A 201 28.34 6.29 -21.28
CA ILE A 201 28.21 5.99 -19.84
C ILE A 201 28.96 7.07 -19.06
N ASP A 202 28.22 7.87 -18.30
CA ASP A 202 28.74 8.87 -17.39
C ASP A 202 27.99 8.76 -16.06
N PHE A 203 28.70 8.43 -14.98
CA PHE A 203 28.10 8.29 -13.65
C PHE A 203 28.21 9.54 -12.76
N MET A 204 28.76 10.64 -13.30
CA MET A 204 28.88 11.87 -12.52
C MET A 204 27.54 12.42 -12.02
N PRO A 205 26.46 12.47 -12.84
CA PRO A 205 25.15 12.86 -12.37
C PRO A 205 24.60 11.94 -11.26
N VAL A 206 24.82 10.64 -11.36
CA VAL A 206 24.40 9.68 -10.32
C VAL A 206 25.14 9.97 -9.01
N LYS A 207 26.46 10.23 -9.06
CA LYS A 207 27.26 10.54 -7.86
C LYS A 207 26.73 11.77 -7.12
N THR A 208 26.28 12.79 -7.82
CA THR A 208 25.68 13.99 -7.20
C THR A 208 24.32 13.75 -6.57
N MET A 209 23.51 12.87 -7.18
CA MET A 209 22.17 12.50 -6.71
C MET A 209 22.18 11.42 -5.62
N PHE A 210 23.26 10.65 -5.50
CA PHE A 210 23.36 9.47 -4.64
C PHE A 210 23.08 9.73 -3.16
N PRO A 211 23.62 10.80 -2.51
CA PRO A 211 23.36 11.04 -1.08
C PRO A 211 21.90 11.25 -0.74
N PHE A 212 21.15 11.91 -1.65
CA PHE A 212 19.71 12.11 -1.51
C PHE A 212 18.95 10.80 -1.77
N SER A 213 19.31 10.12 -2.85
CA SER A 213 18.69 8.86 -3.27
C SER A 213 18.87 7.75 -2.25
N PHE A 214 20.06 7.62 -1.65
CA PHE A 214 20.36 6.60 -0.64
C PHE A 214 19.51 6.75 0.63
N LYS A 215 19.28 7.99 1.10
CA LYS A 215 18.42 8.23 2.27
C LYS A 215 16.97 7.79 2.01
N ILE A 216 16.45 8.10 0.83
CA ILE A 216 15.11 7.64 0.43
C ILE A 216 15.07 6.12 0.31
N ALA A 217 16.09 5.52 -0.32
CA ALA A 217 16.21 4.07 -0.44
C ALA A 217 16.18 3.37 0.93
N ALA A 218 17.03 3.80 1.85
CA ALA A 218 17.10 3.22 3.20
C ALA A 218 15.77 3.29 3.95
N THR A 219 15.07 4.43 3.87
CA THR A 219 13.76 4.59 4.48
C THR A 219 12.71 3.68 3.83
N THR A 220 12.74 3.58 2.49
CA THR A 220 11.81 2.73 1.74
C THR A 220 12.04 1.26 2.05
N ILE A 221 13.29 0.81 2.14
CA ILE A 221 13.63 -0.56 2.51
C ILE A 221 13.13 -0.89 3.91
N ALA A 222 13.39 -0.01 4.89
CA ALA A 222 12.88 -0.20 6.25
C ALA A 222 11.36 -0.35 6.28
N THR A 223 10.64 0.48 5.51
CA THR A 223 9.19 0.38 5.36
C THR A 223 8.78 -0.95 4.72
N LYS A 224 9.45 -1.38 3.63
CA LYS A 224 9.13 -2.66 2.96
C LYS A 224 9.39 -3.89 3.84
N ILE A 225 10.46 -3.86 4.64
CA ILE A 225 10.71 -4.90 5.64
C ILE A 225 9.57 -4.91 6.67
N ASN A 226 9.20 -3.75 7.20
CA ASN A 226 8.12 -3.62 8.17
C ASN A 226 6.78 -4.14 7.64
N ASP A 227 6.41 -3.78 6.41
CA ASP A 227 5.17 -4.23 5.77
C ASP A 227 5.12 -5.75 5.53
N ASN A 228 6.28 -6.41 5.42
CA ASN A 228 6.39 -7.82 5.08
C ASN A 228 6.92 -8.71 6.21
N VAL A 229 7.24 -8.15 7.37
CA VAL A 229 7.85 -8.90 8.48
C VAL A 229 7.02 -10.12 8.89
N MET A 230 5.71 -9.99 8.93
CA MET A 230 4.81 -11.11 9.24
C MET A 230 4.87 -12.21 8.18
N ASN A 231 4.90 -11.86 6.88
CA ASN A 231 5.03 -12.86 5.81
C ASN A 231 6.36 -13.61 5.89
N ILE A 232 7.46 -12.91 6.24
CA ILE A 232 8.78 -13.52 6.41
C ILE A 232 8.77 -14.52 7.57
N LEU A 233 8.29 -14.10 8.74
CA LEU A 233 8.31 -14.92 9.93
C LEU A 233 7.31 -16.07 9.89
N LEU A 234 6.11 -15.82 9.35
CA LEU A 234 5.12 -16.89 9.17
C LEU A 234 5.61 -17.93 8.16
N GLY A 235 6.27 -17.51 7.08
CA GLY A 235 6.87 -18.43 6.13
C GLY A 235 8.00 -19.29 6.74
N ARG A 236 8.77 -18.72 7.68
CA ARG A 236 9.87 -19.47 8.36
C ARG A 236 9.36 -20.45 9.41
N PHE A 237 8.38 -20.06 10.23
CA PHE A 237 7.98 -20.80 11.43
C PHE A 237 6.67 -21.55 11.29
N TYR A 238 5.89 -21.28 10.24
CA TYR A 238 4.60 -21.91 9.99
C TYR A 238 4.52 -22.51 8.58
N THR A 239 3.34 -22.99 8.21
CA THR A 239 3.11 -23.58 6.89
C THR A 239 2.82 -22.52 5.83
N ASN A 240 3.05 -22.87 4.56
CA ASN A 240 2.69 -22.05 3.42
C ASN A 240 1.20 -21.65 3.45
N ALA A 241 0.31 -22.57 3.85
CA ALA A 241 -1.12 -22.33 3.96
C ALA A 241 -1.47 -21.25 5.01
N ILE A 242 -0.79 -21.23 6.14
CA ILE A 242 -0.98 -20.22 7.20
C ILE A 242 -0.48 -18.87 6.71
N THR A 243 0.71 -18.84 6.08
CA THR A 243 1.29 -17.64 5.49
C THR A 243 0.38 -17.06 4.40
N GLY A 244 -0.16 -17.92 3.53
CA GLY A 244 -1.10 -17.52 2.49
C GLY A 244 -2.41 -16.98 3.05
N SER A 245 -2.94 -17.60 4.12
CA SER A 245 -4.15 -17.13 4.78
C SER A 245 -3.96 -15.75 5.42
N TYR A 246 -2.82 -15.51 6.06
CA TYR A 246 -2.47 -14.19 6.59
C TYR A 246 -2.28 -13.17 5.46
N ASN A 247 -1.53 -13.52 4.42
CA ASN A 247 -1.28 -12.62 3.29
C ASN A 247 -2.58 -12.18 2.63
N GLN A 248 -3.52 -13.08 2.43
CA GLN A 248 -4.82 -12.76 1.85
C GLN A 248 -5.63 -11.82 2.76
N ALA A 249 -5.67 -12.09 4.06
CA ALA A 249 -6.30 -11.20 5.03
C ALA A 249 -5.65 -9.81 5.04
N TYR A 250 -4.32 -9.76 5.05
CA TYR A 250 -3.57 -8.51 5.01
C TYR A 250 -3.82 -7.71 3.72
N GLN A 251 -3.87 -8.37 2.56
CA GLN A 251 -4.16 -7.71 1.30
C GLN A 251 -5.55 -7.06 1.26
N TRP A 252 -6.59 -7.71 1.79
CA TRP A 252 -7.94 -7.13 1.85
C TRP A 252 -7.99 -5.94 2.81
N ASN A 253 -7.41 -6.08 3.99
CA ASN A 253 -7.28 -4.99 4.95
C ASN A 253 -6.52 -3.79 4.35
N SER A 254 -5.37 -4.05 3.72
CA SER A 254 -4.51 -3.00 3.16
C SER A 254 -5.17 -2.26 1.99
N LYS A 255 -5.92 -2.93 1.12
CA LYS A 255 -6.66 -2.27 0.03
C LYS A 255 -7.61 -1.19 0.57
N CYS A 256 -8.30 -1.46 1.70
CA CYS A 256 -9.22 -0.49 2.28
C CYS A 256 -8.52 0.74 2.86
N TYR A 257 -7.49 0.58 3.69
CA TYR A 257 -6.81 1.75 4.24
C TYR A 257 -5.93 2.50 3.22
N LEU A 258 -5.32 1.80 2.24
CA LEU A 258 -4.57 2.43 1.15
C LEU A 258 -5.45 3.29 0.24
N LEU A 259 -6.72 2.91 0.04
CA LEU A 259 -7.69 3.74 -0.68
C LEU A 259 -7.87 5.09 0.04
N LEU A 260 -8.02 5.07 1.36
CA LEU A 260 -8.13 6.30 2.16
C LEU A 260 -6.83 7.12 2.13
N GLN A 261 -5.68 6.46 2.28
CA GLN A 261 -4.38 7.12 2.19
C GLN A 261 -4.15 7.76 0.83
N GLY A 262 -4.57 7.11 -0.25
CA GLY A 262 -4.48 7.64 -1.62
C GLY A 262 -5.28 8.93 -1.83
N MET A 263 -6.41 9.09 -1.13
CA MET A 263 -7.19 10.32 -1.14
C MET A 263 -6.52 11.45 -0.35
N LEU A 264 -5.80 11.12 0.72
CA LEU A 264 -5.27 12.07 1.69
C LEU A 264 -3.86 12.55 1.38
N ASN A 265 -2.98 11.65 0.94
CA ASN A 265 -1.57 11.97 0.71
C ASN A 265 -1.33 13.18 -0.20
N PRO A 266 -2.08 13.39 -1.30
CA PRO A 266 -1.91 14.57 -2.15
C PRO A 266 -2.25 15.89 -1.46
N VAL A 267 -3.04 15.85 -0.38
CA VAL A 267 -3.57 17.04 0.31
C VAL A 267 -2.82 17.35 1.59
N ILE A 268 -2.41 16.32 2.35
CA ILE A 268 -1.82 16.49 3.69
C ILE A 268 -0.56 17.35 3.65
N GLN A 269 0.43 16.91 2.89
CA GLN A 269 1.75 17.54 2.90
C GLN A 269 1.75 18.97 2.35
N PRO A 270 1.12 19.27 1.19
CA PRO A 270 1.01 20.64 0.69
C PRO A 270 0.27 21.56 1.66
N THR A 271 -0.82 21.10 2.27
CA THR A 271 -1.59 21.90 3.25
C THR A 271 -0.76 22.22 4.47
N LEU A 272 -0.04 21.25 5.03
CA LEU A 272 0.80 21.47 6.21
C LEU A 272 1.97 22.40 5.94
N VAL A 273 2.56 22.35 4.75
CA VAL A 273 3.65 23.23 4.34
C VAL A 273 3.15 24.66 4.08
N ASN A 274 2.05 24.80 3.32
CA ASN A 274 1.50 26.12 2.99
C ASN A 274 0.97 26.91 4.18
N LEU A 275 0.58 26.20 5.26
CA LEU A 275 0.11 26.80 6.50
C LEU A 275 1.19 26.81 7.61
N SER A 276 2.45 26.60 7.25
CA SER A 276 3.56 26.51 8.23
C SER A 276 3.74 27.78 9.06
N ASP A 277 3.42 28.94 8.50
CA ASP A 277 3.62 30.26 9.10
C ASP A 277 2.45 30.68 10.00
N ASP A 278 1.28 30.04 9.86
CA ASP A 278 0.08 30.29 10.68
C ASP A 278 -0.28 29.02 11.46
N ARG A 279 0.22 28.97 12.69
CA ARG A 279 0.11 27.79 13.56
C ARG A 279 -1.35 27.44 13.92
N GLU A 280 -2.20 28.43 14.09
CA GLU A 280 -3.61 28.20 14.43
C GLU A 280 -4.38 27.62 13.25
N ARG A 281 -4.21 28.21 12.08
CA ARG A 281 -4.81 27.68 10.84
C ARG A 281 -4.28 26.30 10.50
N GLN A 282 -2.97 26.06 10.68
CA GLN A 282 -2.36 24.74 10.47
C GLN A 282 -3.01 23.70 11.40
N LEU A 283 -3.19 24.03 12.70
CA LEU A 283 -3.84 23.14 13.66
C LEU A 283 -5.31 22.90 13.32
N MET A 284 -6.07 23.94 12.95
CA MET A 284 -7.48 23.78 12.54
C MET A 284 -7.64 22.89 11.31
N ALA A 285 -6.80 23.11 10.29
CA ALA A 285 -6.78 22.26 9.08
C ALA A 285 -6.42 20.82 9.42
N PHE A 286 -5.43 20.62 10.29
CA PHE A 286 -5.01 19.29 10.73
C PHE A 286 -6.12 18.57 11.50
N ARG A 287 -6.80 19.23 12.44
CA ARG A 287 -7.96 18.69 13.18
C ARG A 287 -9.08 18.28 12.24
N LYS A 288 -9.34 19.09 11.22
CA LYS A 288 -10.33 18.76 10.19
C LYS A 288 -9.95 17.48 9.43
N MET A 289 -8.67 17.30 9.08
CA MET A 289 -8.17 16.08 8.45
C MET A 289 -8.32 14.86 9.37
N VAL A 290 -7.98 14.98 10.67
CA VAL A 290 -8.16 13.91 11.66
C VAL A 290 -9.62 13.46 11.70
N ARG A 291 -10.57 14.40 11.85
CA ARG A 291 -12.00 14.08 11.89
C ARG A 291 -12.48 13.42 10.60
N PHE A 292 -12.05 13.92 9.45
CA PHE A 292 -12.39 13.35 8.14
C PHE A 292 -11.89 11.91 8.00
N ILE A 293 -10.65 11.66 8.44
CA ILE A 293 -10.07 10.32 8.45
C ILE A 293 -10.87 9.39 9.36
N CYS A 294 -11.16 9.80 10.60
CA CYS A 294 -11.92 8.98 11.55
C CYS A 294 -13.33 8.70 11.06
N PHE A 295 -13.99 9.71 10.47
CA PHE A 295 -15.32 9.59 9.87
C PHE A 295 -15.39 8.50 8.78
N LEU A 296 -14.33 8.32 7.97
CA LEU A 296 -14.29 7.31 6.91
C LEU A 296 -13.65 5.99 7.34
N SER A 297 -12.53 6.04 8.07
CA SER A 297 -11.70 4.88 8.36
C SER A 297 -12.38 3.90 9.32
N PHE A 298 -12.95 4.40 10.41
CA PHE A 298 -13.58 3.52 11.40
C PHE A 298 -14.76 2.74 10.84
N PRO A 299 -15.78 3.35 10.19
CA PRO A 299 -16.88 2.56 9.65
C PRO A 299 -16.47 1.64 8.52
N LEU A 300 -15.50 2.04 7.68
CA LEU A 300 -15.03 1.22 6.56
C LEU A 300 -14.32 -0.05 7.06
N LEU A 301 -13.34 0.10 7.96
CA LEU A 301 -12.52 -1.02 8.42
C LEU A 301 -13.28 -1.89 9.44
N PHE A 302 -14.02 -1.31 10.38
CA PHE A 302 -14.85 -2.08 11.29
C PHE A 302 -16.02 -2.76 10.57
N GLY A 303 -16.59 -2.10 9.54
CA GLY A 303 -17.57 -2.71 8.65
C GLY A 303 -17.01 -3.91 7.91
N LEU A 304 -15.81 -3.80 7.33
CA LEU A 304 -15.12 -4.94 6.71
C LEU A 304 -14.85 -6.05 7.73
N GLY A 305 -14.42 -5.69 8.96
CA GLY A 305 -14.24 -6.64 10.05
C GLY A 305 -15.53 -7.36 10.46
N LEU A 306 -16.66 -6.64 10.49
CA LEU A 306 -17.99 -7.20 10.78
C LEU A 306 -18.42 -8.23 9.76
N VAL A 307 -18.21 -7.94 8.47
CA VAL A 307 -18.62 -8.84 7.36
C VAL A 307 -17.50 -9.74 6.87
N SER A 308 -16.36 -9.82 7.58
CA SER A 308 -15.16 -10.52 7.12
C SER A 308 -15.41 -11.98 6.73
N ASN A 309 -16.24 -12.68 7.50
CA ASN A 309 -16.56 -14.09 7.26
C ASN A 309 -17.40 -14.25 5.97
N GLU A 310 -18.51 -13.53 5.88
CA GLU A 310 -19.42 -13.58 4.72
C GLU A 310 -18.70 -13.09 3.46
N PHE A 311 -17.95 -12.00 3.59
CA PHE A 311 -17.19 -11.43 2.48
C PHE A 311 -16.14 -12.42 1.93
N ILE A 312 -15.33 -13.03 2.78
CA ILE A 312 -14.30 -13.99 2.36
C ILE A 312 -14.92 -15.25 1.76
N ILE A 313 -15.95 -15.83 2.39
CA ILE A 313 -16.59 -17.06 1.89
C ILE A 313 -17.28 -16.83 0.54
N ILE A 314 -18.03 -15.73 0.38
CA ILE A 314 -18.71 -15.41 -0.86
C ILE A 314 -17.72 -15.06 -1.98
N THR A 315 -16.68 -14.32 -1.68
CA THR A 315 -15.71 -13.88 -2.72
C THR A 315 -14.69 -14.97 -3.04
N LEU A 316 -14.10 -15.62 -2.03
CA LEU A 316 -12.94 -16.52 -2.18
C LEU A 316 -13.25 -17.99 -1.92
N THR A 317 -14.40 -18.33 -1.37
CA THR A 317 -14.87 -19.68 -0.94
C THR A 317 -14.45 -20.06 0.50
N GLU A 318 -15.08 -21.13 1.02
CA GLU A 318 -14.86 -21.62 2.40
C GLU A 318 -13.41 -22.02 2.71
N LYS A 319 -12.64 -22.41 1.71
CA LYS A 319 -11.21 -22.74 1.92
C LYS A 319 -10.43 -21.59 2.57
N TRP A 320 -10.89 -20.31 2.46
CA TRP A 320 -10.25 -19.14 3.01
C TRP A 320 -10.81 -18.70 4.39
N GLN A 321 -11.64 -19.50 5.04
CA GLN A 321 -12.27 -19.14 6.33
C GLN A 321 -11.25 -18.68 7.40
N SER A 322 -10.08 -19.32 7.47
CA SER A 322 -8.99 -18.87 8.35
C SER A 322 -8.52 -17.43 8.06
N SER A 323 -8.58 -16.99 6.81
CA SER A 323 -8.28 -15.60 6.44
C SER A 323 -9.34 -14.62 6.95
N ALA A 324 -10.61 -15.03 7.06
CA ALA A 324 -11.68 -14.19 7.57
C ALA A 324 -11.48 -13.79 9.04
N GLU A 325 -11.03 -14.74 9.88
CA GLU A 325 -10.70 -14.47 11.29
C GLU A 325 -9.53 -13.48 11.40
N LEU A 326 -8.46 -13.73 10.64
CA LEU A 326 -7.28 -12.85 10.63
C LEU A 326 -7.63 -11.46 10.07
N LEU A 327 -8.49 -11.38 9.05
CA LEU A 327 -8.97 -10.12 8.50
C LEU A 327 -9.73 -9.29 9.54
N ARG A 328 -10.61 -9.91 10.32
CA ARG A 328 -11.34 -9.24 11.40
C ARG A 328 -10.37 -8.59 12.40
N MET A 329 -9.32 -9.30 12.79
CA MET A 329 -8.30 -8.77 13.71
C MET A 329 -7.50 -7.63 13.06
N LEU A 330 -7.05 -7.81 11.82
CA LEU A 330 -6.26 -6.82 11.09
C LEU A 330 -7.04 -5.53 10.81
N CYS A 331 -8.37 -5.59 10.64
CA CYS A 331 -9.20 -4.41 10.42
C CYS A 331 -9.16 -3.44 11.61
N VAL A 332 -8.95 -3.93 12.84
CA VAL A 332 -8.77 -3.06 14.01
C VAL A 332 -7.49 -2.21 13.87
N GLY A 333 -6.36 -2.84 13.52
CA GLY A 333 -5.11 -2.11 13.24
C GLY A 333 -5.20 -1.24 11.98
N GLY A 334 -5.84 -1.76 10.93
CA GLY A 334 -6.06 -1.04 9.68
C GLY A 334 -6.84 0.26 9.86
N SER A 335 -7.79 0.31 10.80
CA SER A 335 -8.61 1.49 11.05
C SER A 335 -7.81 2.71 11.54
N VAL A 336 -6.66 2.50 12.17
CA VAL A 336 -5.77 3.58 12.64
C VAL A 336 -4.62 3.89 11.68
N MET A 337 -4.41 3.08 10.63
CA MET A 337 -3.32 3.29 9.65
C MET A 337 -3.38 4.65 8.92
N PRO A 338 -4.55 5.18 8.52
CA PRO A 338 -4.61 6.53 7.95
C PRO A 338 -4.24 7.63 8.95
N LEU A 339 -4.55 7.48 10.25
CA LEU A 339 -4.10 8.39 11.30
C LEU A 339 -2.58 8.33 11.49
N TYR A 340 -2.03 7.11 11.52
CA TYR A 340 -0.58 6.90 11.53
C TYR A 340 0.10 7.69 10.40
N THR A 341 -0.42 7.58 9.18
CA THR A 341 0.10 8.30 8.02
C THR A 341 -0.03 9.81 8.18
N LEU A 342 -1.14 10.30 8.70
CA LEU A 342 -1.35 11.73 8.94
C LEU A 342 -0.32 12.30 9.92
N PHE A 343 -0.11 11.63 11.07
CA PHE A 343 0.88 12.07 12.06
C PHE A 343 2.32 12.01 11.55
N SER A 344 2.68 10.94 10.82
CA SER A 344 4.02 10.81 10.24
C SER A 344 4.30 11.90 9.19
N ASN A 345 3.30 12.31 8.40
CA ASN A 345 3.42 13.41 7.45
C ASN A 345 3.68 14.78 8.13
N VAL A 346 3.20 15.00 9.36
CA VAL A 346 3.58 16.19 10.14
C VAL A 346 5.09 16.24 10.35
N VAL A 347 5.69 15.12 10.75
CA VAL A 347 7.15 15.04 11.00
C VAL A 347 7.93 15.30 9.71
N ILE A 348 7.46 14.74 8.58
CA ILE A 348 8.07 14.94 7.27
C ILE A 348 7.95 16.42 6.82
N SER A 349 6.76 17.03 6.98
CA SER A 349 6.51 18.43 6.57
C SER A 349 7.40 19.42 7.32
N LYS A 350 7.85 19.08 8.52
CA LYS A 350 8.80 19.89 9.31
C LYS A 350 10.29 19.57 8.99
N GLY A 351 10.55 18.80 7.93
CA GLY A 351 11.92 18.47 7.49
C GLY A 351 12.68 17.51 8.43
N LYS A 352 11.99 16.85 9.39
CA LYS A 352 12.62 15.99 10.39
C LYS A 352 12.75 14.54 9.90
N SER A 353 13.40 14.35 8.75
CA SER A 353 13.58 13.04 8.13
C SER A 353 14.33 12.02 9.01
N GLY A 354 15.26 12.48 9.86
CA GLY A 354 15.96 11.63 10.83
C GLY A 354 15.01 11.05 11.88
N ALA A 355 14.12 11.85 12.45
CA ALA A 355 13.11 11.37 13.41
C ALA A 355 12.15 10.38 12.75
N TYR A 356 11.74 10.63 11.50
CA TYR A 356 10.93 9.71 10.71
C TYR A 356 11.64 8.37 10.51
N PHE A 357 12.90 8.39 10.08
CA PHE A 357 13.70 7.19 9.86
C PHE A 357 13.82 6.34 11.14
N TRP A 358 14.28 6.94 12.24
CA TRP A 358 14.47 6.22 13.49
C TRP A 358 13.17 5.68 14.09
N CYS A 359 12.07 6.42 13.98
CA CYS A 359 10.76 5.94 14.44
C CYS A 359 10.28 4.75 13.60
N THR A 360 10.52 4.74 12.30
CA THR A 360 10.19 3.61 11.41
C THR A 360 11.06 2.39 11.69
N VAL A 361 12.38 2.59 11.83
CA VAL A 361 13.33 1.51 12.13
C VAL A 361 13.06 0.89 13.50
N SER A 362 12.79 1.71 14.52
CA SER A 362 12.48 1.20 15.87
C SER A 362 11.19 0.38 15.89
N LEU A 363 10.17 0.77 15.13
CA LEU A 363 8.98 -0.09 14.93
C LEU A 363 9.37 -1.44 14.32
N SER A 364 10.13 -1.42 13.22
CA SER A 364 10.53 -2.65 12.53
C SER A 364 11.31 -3.59 13.44
N VAL A 365 12.28 -3.06 14.20
CA VAL A 365 13.07 -3.85 15.14
C VAL A 365 12.19 -4.41 16.26
N THR A 366 11.36 -3.58 16.88
CA THR A 366 10.44 -4.01 17.95
C THR A 366 9.51 -5.10 17.45
N GLN A 367 8.98 -4.96 16.25
CA GLN A 367 8.08 -5.91 15.62
C GLN A 367 8.77 -7.25 15.36
N ILE A 368 9.97 -7.24 14.76
CA ILE A 368 10.76 -8.46 14.52
C ILE A 368 11.05 -9.17 15.85
N VAL A 369 11.57 -8.44 16.84
CA VAL A 369 11.93 -9.02 18.15
C VAL A 369 10.71 -9.66 18.82
N LEU A 370 9.59 -8.94 18.92
CA LEU A 370 8.39 -9.48 19.54
C LEU A 370 7.82 -10.67 18.78
N MET A 371 7.79 -10.65 17.46
CA MET A 371 7.28 -11.76 16.67
C MET A 371 8.17 -13.00 16.79
N LEU A 372 9.52 -12.83 16.94
CA LEU A 372 10.45 -13.93 17.21
C LEU A 372 10.23 -14.58 18.58
N PHE A 373 9.74 -13.85 19.57
CA PHE A 373 9.36 -14.43 20.87
C PHE A 373 7.95 -15.05 20.85
N LEU A 374 7.07 -14.57 20.00
CA LEU A 374 5.66 -14.94 20.03
C LEU A 374 5.29 -16.10 19.09
N TRP A 375 6.17 -16.48 18.16
CA TRP A 375 5.85 -17.52 17.18
C TRP A 375 5.41 -18.87 17.81
N PRO A 376 5.92 -19.33 18.98
CA PRO A 376 5.47 -20.60 19.55
C PRO A 376 4.03 -20.57 20.08
N TYR A 377 3.48 -19.37 20.33
CA TYR A 377 2.15 -19.20 20.93
C TYR A 377 1.01 -19.11 19.89
N GLY A 378 1.34 -19.23 18.62
CA GLY A 378 0.36 -19.30 17.53
C GLY A 378 0.07 -17.96 16.82
N ILE A 379 -0.43 -18.10 15.59
CA ILE A 379 -0.65 -16.96 14.70
C ILE A 379 -1.65 -15.91 15.24
N ARG A 380 -2.67 -16.37 15.98
CA ARG A 380 -3.68 -15.45 16.55
C ARG A 380 -3.05 -14.45 17.52
N LEU A 381 -2.17 -14.93 18.41
CA LEU A 381 -1.46 -14.05 19.33
C LEU A 381 -0.49 -13.12 18.60
N MET A 382 0.25 -13.65 17.61
CA MET A 382 1.15 -12.83 16.80
C MET A 382 0.40 -11.69 16.11
N VAL A 383 -0.74 -11.95 15.47
CA VAL A 383 -1.55 -10.94 14.80
C VAL A 383 -2.17 -9.96 15.81
N SER A 384 -2.62 -10.42 16.98
CA SER A 384 -3.13 -9.54 18.04
C SER A 384 -2.08 -8.54 18.51
N VAL A 385 -0.86 -9.04 18.77
CA VAL A 385 0.27 -8.18 19.19
C VAL A 385 0.73 -7.25 18.05
N TYR A 386 0.72 -7.73 16.80
CA TYR A 386 0.97 -6.88 15.63
C TYR A 386 -0.02 -5.71 15.56
N VAL A 387 -1.31 -5.97 15.74
CA VAL A 387 -2.37 -4.96 15.76
C VAL A 387 -2.17 -4.01 16.95
N ALA A 388 -1.90 -4.54 18.14
CA ALA A 388 -1.63 -3.71 19.32
C ALA A 388 -0.42 -2.79 19.12
N LEU A 389 0.67 -3.30 18.55
CA LEU A 389 1.84 -2.51 18.19
C LEU A 389 1.51 -1.40 17.18
N THR A 390 0.69 -1.68 16.18
CA THR A 390 0.26 -0.68 15.20
C THR A 390 -0.48 0.47 15.90
N ILE A 391 -1.36 0.16 16.86
CA ILE A 391 -2.09 1.16 17.64
C ILE A 391 -1.12 1.93 18.56
N ILE A 392 -0.25 1.25 19.27
CA ILE A 392 0.75 1.88 20.16
C ILE A 392 1.65 2.82 19.35
N TRP A 393 2.11 2.37 18.17
CA TRP A 393 2.98 3.19 17.32
C TRP A 393 2.28 4.40 16.71
N MET A 394 0.97 4.32 16.47
CA MET A 394 0.17 5.49 16.12
C MET A 394 0.26 6.56 17.23
N PHE A 395 0.23 6.17 18.51
CA PHE A 395 0.43 7.10 19.62
C PHE A 395 1.87 7.63 19.73
N VAL A 396 2.88 6.84 19.34
CA VAL A 396 4.27 7.33 19.22
C VAL A 396 4.36 8.42 18.16
N TRP A 397 3.76 8.22 17.00
CA TRP A 397 3.68 9.23 15.94
C TRP A 397 2.88 10.46 16.38
N TYR A 398 1.78 10.25 17.10
CA TYR A 398 1.02 11.34 17.71
C TYR A 398 1.91 12.16 18.66
N ALA A 399 2.67 11.54 19.56
CA ALA A 399 3.56 12.21 20.49
C ALA A 399 4.66 13.02 19.79
N LEU A 400 5.20 12.50 18.67
CA LEU A 400 6.12 13.26 17.83
C LEU A 400 5.43 14.45 17.15
N ALA A 401 4.25 14.26 16.58
CA ALA A 401 3.47 15.31 15.92
C ALA A 401 3.05 16.40 16.92
N TYR A 402 2.70 16.03 18.14
CA TYR A 402 2.35 16.96 19.23
C TYR A 402 3.44 18.03 19.46
N ARG A 403 4.72 17.64 19.39
CA ARG A 403 5.85 18.58 19.58
C ARG A 403 5.89 19.67 18.50
N TYR A 404 5.34 19.41 17.31
CA TYR A 404 5.43 20.33 16.17
C TYR A 404 4.18 21.18 15.95
N ILE A 405 3.00 20.62 16.19
CA ILE A 405 1.72 21.31 15.94
C ILE A 405 0.90 21.58 17.20
N SER A 406 1.40 21.16 18.37
CA SER A 406 0.72 21.36 19.69
C SER A 406 -0.73 20.85 19.72
N TYR A 407 -1.00 19.74 19.04
CA TYR A 407 -2.30 19.11 19.03
C TYR A 407 -2.57 18.40 20.36
N ARG A 408 -3.35 19.03 21.25
CA ARG A 408 -3.55 18.57 22.63
C ARG A 408 -4.26 17.21 22.71
N PRO A 409 -3.94 16.35 23.71
CA PRO A 409 -4.58 15.05 23.88
C PRO A 409 -6.11 15.13 24.01
N LEU A 410 -6.62 16.13 24.72
CA LEU A 410 -8.08 16.35 24.84
C LEU A 410 -8.73 16.67 23.49
N ASP A 411 -8.05 17.44 22.64
CA ASP A 411 -8.54 17.74 21.29
C ASP A 411 -8.50 16.49 20.41
N PHE A 412 -7.46 15.67 20.53
CA PHE A 412 -7.37 14.38 19.83
C PHE A 412 -8.53 13.46 20.22
N LEU A 413 -8.81 13.31 21.50
CA LEU A 413 -9.95 12.51 21.97
C LEU A 413 -11.29 13.05 21.47
N LYS A 414 -11.50 14.38 21.53
CA LYS A 414 -12.72 15.03 21.01
C LYS A 414 -12.89 14.82 19.50
N ASP A 415 -11.78 14.76 18.74
CA ASP A 415 -11.80 14.62 17.29
C ASP A 415 -11.88 13.16 16.83
N THR A 416 -11.57 12.17 17.70
CA THR A 416 -11.52 10.73 17.34
C THR A 416 -12.58 9.88 18.03
N CYS A 417 -12.77 10.04 19.36
CA CYS A 417 -13.67 9.19 20.14
C CYS A 417 -15.13 9.18 19.65
N PRO A 418 -15.75 10.29 19.25
CA PRO A 418 -17.13 10.27 18.79
C PRO A 418 -17.32 9.35 17.57
N PHE A 419 -16.39 9.39 16.62
CA PHE A 419 -16.44 8.53 15.42
C PHE A 419 -16.16 7.07 15.74
N LEU A 420 -15.21 6.82 16.65
CA LEU A 420 -14.89 5.47 17.12
C LEU A 420 -16.10 4.83 17.80
N LEU A 421 -16.71 5.53 18.78
CA LEU A 421 -17.84 5.04 19.54
C LEU A 421 -19.08 4.85 18.65
N ALA A 422 -19.34 5.80 17.75
CA ALA A 422 -20.42 5.68 16.79
C ALA A 422 -20.24 4.48 15.85
N ALA A 423 -19.02 4.27 15.31
CA ALA A 423 -18.75 3.12 14.45
C ALA A 423 -18.90 1.80 15.23
N LEU A 424 -18.34 1.67 16.43
CA LEU A 424 -18.50 0.49 17.27
C LEU A 424 -19.97 0.23 17.63
N GLY A 425 -20.71 1.25 18.04
CA GLY A 425 -22.12 1.14 18.36
C GLY A 425 -22.95 0.69 17.17
N VAL A 426 -22.76 1.29 16.00
CA VAL A 426 -23.43 0.91 14.75
C VAL A 426 -23.10 -0.54 14.36
N MET A 427 -21.82 -0.95 14.42
CA MET A 427 -21.44 -2.33 14.08
C MET A 427 -22.03 -3.34 15.06
N SER A 428 -22.06 -3.03 16.36
CA SER A 428 -22.66 -3.88 17.38
C SER A 428 -24.18 -4.03 17.18
N LEU A 429 -24.88 -2.92 16.94
CA LEU A 429 -26.32 -2.96 16.65
C LEU A 429 -26.62 -3.73 15.36
N THR A 430 -25.85 -3.51 14.31
CA THR A 430 -25.98 -4.23 13.04
C THR A 430 -25.78 -5.73 13.24
N TYR A 431 -24.77 -6.14 14.01
CA TYR A 431 -24.49 -7.54 14.32
C TYR A 431 -25.68 -8.19 15.04
N LEU A 432 -26.21 -7.55 16.08
CA LEU A 432 -27.35 -8.05 16.85
C LEU A 432 -28.61 -8.14 16.02
N ALA A 433 -28.92 -7.11 15.24
CA ALA A 433 -30.15 -7.06 14.42
C ALA A 433 -30.14 -8.07 13.25
N THR A 434 -28.94 -8.49 12.80
CA THR A 434 -28.81 -9.44 11.69
C THR A 434 -28.52 -10.87 12.13
N ALA A 435 -28.50 -11.15 13.44
CA ALA A 435 -28.14 -12.46 14.00
C ALA A 435 -29.07 -13.61 13.54
N GLY A 436 -30.34 -13.32 13.17
CA GLY A 436 -31.29 -14.31 12.69
C GLY A 436 -31.21 -14.65 11.21
N ILE A 437 -30.34 -14.00 10.43
CA ILE A 437 -30.24 -14.23 8.97
C ILE A 437 -29.26 -15.40 8.74
N THR A 438 -29.73 -16.49 8.17
CA THR A 438 -28.92 -17.70 7.91
C THR A 438 -28.26 -17.70 6.53
N ASN A 439 -28.89 -17.05 5.52
CA ASN A 439 -28.31 -16.98 4.19
C ASN A 439 -27.14 -16.00 4.14
N LEU A 440 -25.96 -16.50 3.79
CA LEU A 440 -24.71 -15.69 3.78
C LEU A 440 -24.78 -14.44 2.89
N ALA A 441 -25.37 -14.55 1.71
CA ALA A 441 -25.46 -13.42 0.77
C ALA A 441 -26.43 -12.35 1.29
N CYS A 442 -27.58 -12.77 1.80
CA CYS A 442 -28.55 -11.87 2.44
C CYS A 442 -27.94 -11.22 3.68
N LEU A 443 -27.21 -11.97 4.49
CA LEU A 443 -26.51 -11.48 5.68
C LEU A 443 -25.46 -10.43 5.34
N LEU A 444 -24.63 -10.67 4.32
CA LEU A 444 -23.64 -9.70 3.83
C LEU A 444 -24.31 -8.39 3.41
N LEU A 445 -25.31 -8.48 2.54
CA LEU A 445 -26.05 -7.31 2.04
C LEU A 445 -26.76 -6.57 3.17
N ALA A 446 -27.46 -7.29 4.05
CA ALA A 446 -28.15 -6.70 5.19
C ALA A 446 -27.17 -5.96 6.12
N ARG A 447 -26.03 -6.56 6.45
CA ARG A 447 -25.01 -5.95 7.29
C ARG A 447 -24.40 -4.69 6.65
N VAL A 448 -24.06 -4.75 5.37
CA VAL A 448 -23.46 -3.61 4.66
C VAL A 448 -24.45 -2.45 4.56
N VAL A 449 -25.68 -2.72 4.10
CA VAL A 449 -26.71 -1.68 3.94
C VAL A 449 -27.10 -1.09 5.29
N MET A 450 -27.37 -1.94 6.28
CA MET A 450 -27.78 -1.52 7.61
C MET A 450 -26.72 -0.71 8.31
N ALA A 451 -25.45 -1.15 8.27
CA ALA A 451 -24.33 -0.42 8.86
C ALA A 451 -24.15 0.96 8.19
N ALA A 452 -24.25 1.03 6.85
CA ALA A 452 -24.14 2.29 6.12
C ALA A 452 -25.30 3.26 6.48
N VAL A 453 -26.53 2.78 6.49
CA VAL A 453 -27.71 3.59 6.82
C VAL A 453 -27.66 4.06 8.27
N LEU A 454 -27.40 3.16 9.22
CA LEU A 454 -27.30 3.51 10.64
C LEU A 454 -26.18 4.51 10.91
N TYR A 455 -25.01 4.30 10.32
CA TYR A 455 -23.90 5.23 10.47
C TYR A 455 -24.25 6.62 9.92
N PHE A 456 -24.86 6.67 8.75
CA PHE A 456 -25.33 7.92 8.14
C PHE A 456 -26.36 8.64 9.06
N VAL A 457 -27.33 7.91 9.58
CA VAL A 457 -28.37 8.46 10.49
C VAL A 457 -27.72 8.99 11.78
N VAL A 458 -26.84 8.20 12.42
CA VAL A 458 -26.13 8.62 13.63
C VAL A 458 -25.32 9.90 13.40
N MET A 459 -24.57 9.97 12.28
CA MET A 459 -23.79 11.17 11.95
C MET A 459 -24.67 12.39 11.66
N LYS A 460 -25.83 12.19 11.05
CA LYS A 460 -26.79 13.27 10.77
C LYS A 460 -27.49 13.78 12.03
N VAL A 461 -27.92 12.88 12.92
CA VAL A 461 -28.51 13.23 14.21
C VAL A 461 -27.48 13.94 15.10
N ALA A 462 -26.24 13.50 15.07
CA ALA A 462 -25.11 14.15 15.79
C ALA A 462 -24.66 15.47 15.14
N GLN A 463 -25.31 15.92 14.06
CA GLN A 463 -25.01 17.17 13.33
C GLN A 463 -23.52 17.33 13.00
N VAL A 464 -22.90 16.25 12.53
CA VAL A 464 -21.46 16.25 12.22
C VAL A 464 -21.20 17.10 10.98
N ALA A 465 -20.50 18.23 11.15
CA ALA A 465 -20.22 19.21 10.09
C ALA A 465 -19.57 18.61 8.84
N ILE A 466 -18.74 17.57 9.01
CA ILE A 466 -18.07 16.86 7.90
C ILE A 466 -19.09 16.18 6.96
N LEU A 467 -20.13 15.58 7.51
CA LEU A 467 -21.18 14.95 6.71
C LEU A 467 -21.88 15.99 5.83
N ASP A 468 -22.25 17.14 6.42
CA ASP A 468 -22.91 18.24 5.70
C ASP A 468 -22.02 18.85 4.63
N GLU A 469 -20.69 18.94 4.89
CA GLU A 469 -19.72 19.37 3.89
C GLU A 469 -19.61 18.38 2.73
N CYS A 470 -19.55 17.07 3.02
CA CYS A 470 -19.53 16.02 1.99
C CYS A 470 -20.82 16.04 1.14
N ILE A 471 -21.98 16.16 1.78
CA ILE A 471 -23.27 16.25 1.08
C ILE A 471 -23.32 17.48 0.19
N ARG A 472 -22.92 18.65 0.70
CA ARG A 472 -22.88 19.89 -0.10
C ARG A 472 -21.92 19.78 -1.27
N PHE A 473 -20.76 19.13 -1.08
CA PHE A 473 -19.79 18.94 -2.17
C PHE A 473 -20.35 18.04 -3.27
N VAL A 474 -21.02 16.95 -2.92
CA VAL A 474 -21.65 16.02 -3.89
C VAL A 474 -22.85 16.67 -4.59
N LEU A 475 -23.68 17.39 -3.85
CA LEU A 475 -24.89 18.02 -4.40
C LEU A 475 -24.61 19.36 -5.14
N LYS A 476 -23.50 20.06 -4.83
CA LYS A 476 -23.08 21.29 -5.52
C LYS A 476 -22.40 21.05 -6.86
N LYS A 477 -22.41 19.86 -7.40
CA LYS A 477 -22.01 19.60 -8.77
C LYS A 477 -23.16 20.00 -9.71
N LYS A 478 -23.44 21.29 -9.76
CA LYS A 478 -24.09 21.97 -10.88
C LYS A 478 -23.51 23.37 -11.01
#